data_cbac3e72296829655947665d8eae442c
#
_entry.id   cbac3e72296829655947665d8eae442c
#
_cell.length_a   1.000
_cell.length_b   1.000
_cell.length_c   1.000
_cell.angle_alpha   90.00
_cell.angle_beta   90.00
_cell.angle_gamma   90.00
#
_symmetry.space_group_name_H-M   'P 1'
#
loop_
_entity.id
_entity.type
_entity.pdbx_description
1 polymer ?
#
loop_
_entity_poly.entity_id
_entity_poly.type
_entity_poly.pdbx_seq_one_letter_code
_entity_poly.pdbx_strand_id
1 'polypeptide(L)'
;MVREIGPAMTKELVITCREFGAEEARTIRFINRVVPDDELEQHTIALAEKIAAMPAGPVAITKEHVNAVSRAMAGHTAYADGDVLLSAFASPEGAEARKKYIARRLERKEKG
;
A
#
# COMPACT_ATOMS: atom_id res chain seq x y z
N MET A 1 -3.39 1.43 3.56
CA MET A 1 -2.57 2.68 3.66
C MET A 1 -2.85 3.48 4.92
N VAL A 2 -4.06 4.04 5.13
CA VAL A 2 -4.32 4.95 6.28
C VAL A 2 -3.94 4.33 7.63
N ARG A 3 -4.17 3.04 7.82
CA ARG A 3 -3.85 2.34 9.07
C ARG A 3 -2.36 2.13 9.29
N GLU A 4 -1.61 1.96 8.23
CA GLU A 4 -0.18 1.68 8.27
C GLU A 4 0.64 2.98 8.43
N ILE A 5 0.33 3.99 7.62
CA ILE A 5 1.12 5.22 7.52
C ILE A 5 0.42 6.48 8.06
N GLY A 6 -0.80 6.30 8.56
CA GLY A 6 -1.61 7.39 9.09
C GLY A 6 -2.30 8.26 8.04
N PRO A 7 -3.29 9.07 8.45
CA PRO A 7 -4.13 9.82 7.53
C PRO A 7 -3.39 10.96 6.82
N ALA A 8 -2.45 11.62 7.47
CA ALA A 8 -1.72 12.74 6.88
C ALA A 8 -0.84 12.30 5.72
N MET A 9 0.01 11.28 5.94
CA MET A 9 0.90 10.73 4.92
C MET A 9 0.09 10.09 3.78
N THR A 10 -1.01 9.41 4.09
CA THR A 10 -1.89 8.86 3.05
C THR A 10 -2.45 9.97 2.14
N LYS A 11 -2.95 11.07 2.71
CA LYS A 11 -3.44 12.20 1.93
C LYS A 11 -2.35 12.80 1.06
N GLU A 12 -1.17 13.02 1.61
CA GLU A 12 -0.04 13.55 0.86
C GLU A 12 0.28 12.67 -0.35
N LEU A 13 0.52 11.38 -0.15
CA LEU A 13 0.89 10.46 -1.23
C LEU A 13 -0.19 10.31 -2.29
N VAL A 14 -1.45 10.19 -1.87
CA VAL A 14 -2.57 9.99 -2.81
C VAL A 14 -2.90 11.26 -3.58
N ILE A 15 -2.95 12.41 -2.92
CA ILE A 15 -3.33 13.67 -3.57
C ILE A 15 -2.22 14.17 -4.51
N THR A 16 -0.97 14.05 -4.09
CA THR A 16 0.17 14.52 -4.90
C THR A 16 0.62 13.53 -5.95
N CYS A 17 0.23 12.24 -5.83
CA CYS A 17 0.71 11.15 -6.69
C CYS A 17 2.25 11.10 -6.77
N ARG A 18 2.96 11.53 -5.71
CA ARG A 18 4.41 11.48 -5.70
C ARG A 18 4.90 10.04 -5.53
N GLU A 19 6.02 9.77 -6.16
CA GLU A 19 6.74 8.50 -5.99
C GLU A 19 7.60 8.55 -4.72
N PHE A 20 7.84 7.40 -4.12
CA PHE A 20 8.72 7.25 -2.96
C PHE A 20 9.48 5.92 -3.04
N GLY A 21 10.71 5.92 -2.56
CA GLY A 21 11.58 4.75 -2.60
C GLY A 21 11.40 3.82 -1.40
N ALA A 22 12.12 2.70 -1.41
CA ALA A 22 12.03 1.65 -0.40
C ALA A 22 12.39 2.15 1.02
N GLU A 23 13.42 2.98 1.16
CA GLU A 23 13.81 3.51 2.48
C GLU A 23 12.77 4.47 3.06
N GLU A 24 12.14 5.30 2.22
CA GLU A 24 11.04 6.13 2.66
C GLU A 24 9.83 5.26 3.05
N ALA A 25 9.49 4.25 2.25
CA ALA A 25 8.43 3.30 2.55
C ALA A 25 8.63 2.62 3.92
N ARG A 26 9.87 2.27 4.27
CA ARG A 26 10.23 1.74 5.58
C ARG A 26 10.08 2.79 6.68
N THR A 27 10.56 3.99 6.44
CA THR A 27 10.51 5.10 7.41
C THR A 27 9.07 5.47 7.78
N ILE A 28 8.17 5.53 6.79
CA ILE A 28 6.75 5.79 7.02
C ILE A 28 5.95 4.56 7.45
N ARG A 29 6.61 3.43 7.68
CA ARG A 29 6.01 2.15 8.11
C ARG A 29 5.04 1.51 7.12
N PHE A 30 5.20 1.82 5.83
CA PHE A 30 4.43 1.18 4.76
C PHE A 30 4.91 -0.25 4.50
N ILE A 31 6.22 -0.48 4.67
CA ILE A 31 6.87 -1.80 4.64
C ILE A 31 7.71 -1.99 5.90
N ASN A 32 7.99 -3.24 6.25
CA ASN A 32 8.71 -3.60 7.46
C ASN A 32 10.23 -3.57 7.31
N ARG A 33 10.74 -3.91 6.12
CA ARG A 33 12.18 -4.08 5.85
C ARG A 33 12.51 -3.68 4.42
N VAL A 34 13.75 -3.27 4.24
CA VAL A 34 14.40 -3.10 2.94
C VAL A 34 15.59 -4.05 2.92
N VAL A 35 15.74 -4.75 1.82
CA VAL A 35 16.86 -5.69 1.57
C VAL A 35 17.34 -5.46 0.13
N PRO A 36 18.59 -5.81 -0.21
CA PRO A 36 19.06 -5.79 -1.60
C PRO A 36 18.15 -6.63 -2.51
N ASP A 37 18.01 -6.22 -3.77
CA ASP A 37 17.10 -6.87 -4.72
C ASP A 37 17.46 -8.35 -4.96
N ASP A 38 18.75 -8.66 -5.01
CA ASP A 38 19.27 -10.01 -5.18
C ASP A 38 19.07 -10.91 -3.95
N GLU A 39 18.84 -10.34 -2.78
CA GLU A 39 18.56 -11.06 -1.54
C GLU A 39 17.06 -11.19 -1.22
N LEU A 40 16.17 -10.49 -1.96
CA LEU A 40 14.75 -10.37 -1.64
C LEU A 40 14.04 -11.72 -1.54
N GLU A 41 14.29 -12.61 -2.51
CA GLU A 41 13.65 -13.92 -2.55
C GLU A 41 14.10 -14.78 -1.35
N GLN A 42 15.41 -14.87 -1.12
CA GLN A 42 15.97 -15.64 -0.01
C GLN A 42 15.46 -15.13 1.35
N HIS A 43 15.42 -13.81 1.54
CA HIS A 43 14.92 -13.20 2.77
C HIS A 43 13.43 -13.47 3.00
N THR A 44 12.64 -13.45 1.92
CA THR A 44 11.20 -13.74 1.97
C THR A 44 10.94 -15.20 2.34
N ILE A 45 11.66 -16.15 1.71
CA ILE A 45 11.54 -17.58 1.99
C ILE A 45 11.94 -17.85 3.44
N ALA A 46 13.07 -17.33 3.90
CA ALA A 46 13.54 -17.53 5.28
C ALA A 46 12.53 -16.99 6.32
N LEU A 47 11.88 -15.86 6.04
CA LEU A 47 10.81 -15.33 6.90
C LEU A 47 9.57 -16.24 6.90
N ALA A 48 9.18 -16.75 5.73
CA ALA A 48 8.05 -17.67 5.60
C ALA A 48 8.30 -18.99 6.36
N GLU A 49 9.49 -19.57 6.23
CA GLU A 49 9.91 -20.77 6.97
C GLU A 49 9.89 -20.54 8.49
N LYS A 50 10.41 -19.38 8.92
CA LYS A 50 10.37 -19.00 10.34
C LYS A 50 8.93 -18.93 10.88
N ILE A 51 8.00 -18.38 10.08
CA ILE A 51 6.58 -18.32 10.46
C ILE A 51 5.95 -19.72 10.45
N ALA A 52 6.28 -20.53 9.44
CA ALA A 52 5.79 -21.91 9.33
C ALA A 52 6.23 -22.80 10.49
N ALA A 53 7.40 -22.53 11.07
CA ALA A 53 7.90 -23.24 12.25
C ALA A 53 7.19 -22.82 13.56
N MET A 54 6.41 -21.75 13.57
CA MET A 54 5.67 -21.32 14.77
C MET A 54 4.43 -22.20 14.98
N PRO A 55 3.96 -22.36 16.25
CA PRO A 55 2.72 -23.09 16.54
C PRO A 55 1.54 -22.47 15.79
N ALA A 56 0.80 -23.28 15.03
CA ALA A 56 -0.28 -22.82 14.15
C ALA A 56 -1.41 -22.09 14.89
N GLY A 57 -1.74 -22.53 16.10
CA GLY A 57 -2.80 -21.90 16.92
C GLY A 57 -2.51 -20.42 17.23
N PRO A 58 -1.39 -20.09 17.89
CA PRO A 58 -1.00 -18.71 18.15
C PRO A 58 -0.89 -17.86 16.88
N VAL A 59 -0.37 -18.39 15.78
CA VAL A 59 -0.30 -17.67 14.51
C VAL A 59 -1.70 -17.34 13.99
N ALA A 60 -2.62 -18.31 13.98
CA ALA A 60 -3.99 -18.10 13.54
C ALA A 60 -4.73 -17.06 14.41
N ILE A 61 -4.64 -17.19 15.74
CA ILE A 61 -5.25 -16.25 16.68
C ILE A 61 -4.69 -14.83 16.50
N THR A 62 -3.39 -14.67 16.39
CA THR A 62 -2.77 -13.35 16.18
C THR A 62 -3.25 -12.71 14.88
N LYS A 63 -3.28 -13.47 13.79
CA LYS A 63 -3.79 -12.97 12.50
C LYS A 63 -5.25 -12.56 12.60
N GLU A 64 -6.08 -13.39 13.23
CA GLU A 64 -7.51 -13.11 13.38
C GLU A 64 -7.76 -11.85 14.21
N HIS A 65 -7.08 -11.68 15.35
CA HIS A 65 -7.23 -10.49 16.19
C HIS A 65 -6.79 -9.22 15.49
N VAL A 66 -5.62 -9.23 14.83
CA VAL A 66 -5.13 -8.06 14.08
C VAL A 66 -6.09 -7.72 12.92
N ASN A 67 -6.58 -8.72 12.20
CA ASN A 67 -7.53 -8.53 11.13
C ASN A 67 -8.90 -8.04 11.63
N ALA A 68 -9.36 -8.49 12.81
CA ALA A 68 -10.60 -8.02 13.42
C ALA A 68 -10.54 -6.53 13.75
N VAL A 69 -9.44 -6.07 14.37
CA VAL A 69 -9.21 -4.63 14.61
C VAL A 69 -9.19 -3.86 13.29
N SER A 70 -8.52 -4.40 12.27
CA SER A 70 -8.47 -3.80 10.95
C SER A 70 -9.84 -3.67 10.29
N ARG A 71 -10.69 -4.69 10.41
CA ARG A 71 -12.07 -4.67 9.89
C ARG A 71 -12.96 -3.68 10.67
N ALA A 72 -12.84 -3.63 11.98
CA ALA A 72 -13.60 -2.71 12.82
C ALA A 72 -13.34 -1.24 12.45
N MET A 73 -12.09 -0.90 12.13
CA MET A 73 -11.72 0.45 11.69
C MET A 73 -12.20 0.79 10.27
N ALA A 74 -12.48 -0.21 9.42
CA ALA A 74 -12.92 -0.01 8.03
C ALA A 74 -14.45 0.08 7.89
N GLY A 75 -15.22 -0.28 8.91
CA GLY A 75 -16.66 -0.51 8.82
C GLY A 75 -17.53 0.66 8.35
N HIS A 76 -17.05 1.90 8.45
CA HIS A 76 -17.81 3.09 8.04
C HIS A 76 -17.40 3.65 6.66
N THR A 77 -16.29 3.21 6.08
CA THR A 77 -15.76 3.77 4.83
C THR A 77 -15.81 2.80 3.65
N ALA A 78 -15.92 1.50 3.90
CA ALA A 78 -15.80 0.47 2.87
C ALA A 78 -16.84 0.54 1.75
N TYR A 79 -18.04 1.05 2.03
CA TYR A 79 -19.11 1.20 1.03
C TYR A 79 -19.03 2.54 0.27
N ALA A 80 -18.53 3.59 0.92
CA ALA A 80 -18.40 4.90 0.30
C ALA A 80 -17.18 5.01 -0.62
N ASP A 81 -16.11 4.28 -0.31
CA ASP A 81 -14.83 4.39 -1.03
C ASP A 81 -14.92 3.89 -2.48
N GLY A 82 -15.72 2.85 -2.75
CA GLY A 82 -15.90 2.29 -4.09
C GLY A 82 -16.65 3.26 -5.02
N ASP A 83 -17.80 3.75 -4.57
CA ASP A 83 -18.66 4.62 -5.36
C ASP A 83 -18.05 6.00 -5.60
N VAL A 84 -17.38 6.56 -4.57
CA VAL A 84 -16.66 7.84 -4.68
C VAL A 84 -15.49 7.74 -5.65
N LEU A 85 -14.70 6.67 -5.57
CA LEU A 85 -13.60 6.43 -6.51
C LEU A 85 -14.10 6.24 -7.94
N LEU A 86 -15.13 5.41 -8.15
CA LEU A 86 -15.72 5.21 -9.47
C LEU A 86 -16.28 6.50 -10.06
N SER A 87 -16.96 7.30 -9.24
CA SER A 87 -17.50 8.60 -9.64
C SER A 87 -16.38 9.57 -10.02
N ALA A 88 -15.32 9.65 -9.22
CA ALA A 88 -14.14 10.48 -9.52
C ALA A 88 -13.42 10.03 -10.79
N PHE A 89 -13.28 8.71 -11.01
CA PHE A 89 -12.69 8.18 -12.24
C PHE A 89 -13.57 8.42 -13.48
N ALA A 90 -14.87 8.41 -13.35
CA ALA A 90 -15.81 8.66 -14.46
C ALA A 90 -15.98 10.15 -14.77
N SER A 91 -15.53 11.05 -13.91
CA SER A 91 -15.67 12.50 -14.13
C SER A 91 -14.79 12.99 -15.29
N PRO A 92 -15.19 14.06 -16.01
CA PRO A 92 -14.36 14.69 -17.04
C PRO A 92 -12.99 15.13 -16.50
N GLU A 93 -12.94 15.70 -15.29
CA GLU A 93 -11.71 16.12 -14.62
C GLU A 93 -10.81 14.92 -14.32
N GLY A 94 -11.38 13.80 -13.87
CA GLY A 94 -10.65 12.55 -13.60
C GLY A 94 -10.06 11.97 -14.88
N ALA A 95 -10.77 12.03 -16.00
CA ALA A 95 -10.28 11.60 -17.31
C ALA A 95 -9.09 12.45 -17.78
N GLU A 96 -9.17 13.76 -17.64
CA GLU A 96 -8.11 14.68 -18.02
C GLU A 96 -6.86 14.52 -17.10
N ALA A 97 -7.07 14.37 -15.81
CA ALA A 97 -5.99 14.12 -14.86
C ALA A 97 -5.24 12.82 -15.18
N ARG A 98 -5.95 11.74 -15.54
CA ARG A 98 -5.33 10.48 -15.98
C ARG A 98 -4.49 10.64 -17.25
N LYS A 99 -4.98 11.37 -18.25
CA LYS A 99 -4.21 11.64 -19.48
C LYS A 99 -2.90 12.34 -19.15
N LYS A 100 -2.95 13.40 -18.33
CA LYS A 100 -1.76 14.14 -17.89
C LYS A 100 -0.78 13.26 -17.10
N TYR A 101 -1.29 12.40 -16.22
CA TYR A 101 -0.45 11.48 -15.45
C TYR A 101 0.26 10.47 -16.36
N ILE A 102 -0.47 9.85 -17.29
CA ILE A 102 0.10 8.88 -18.24
C ILE A 102 1.16 9.55 -19.11
N ALA A 103 0.89 10.73 -19.66
CA ALA A 103 1.84 11.47 -20.48
C ALA A 103 3.16 11.74 -19.73
N ARG A 104 3.10 12.24 -18.51
CA ARG A 104 4.28 12.47 -17.66
C ARG A 104 5.07 11.20 -17.37
N ARG A 105 4.39 10.08 -17.19
CA ARG A 105 5.03 8.80 -16.91
C ARG A 105 5.76 8.23 -18.14
N LEU A 106 5.19 8.41 -19.33
CA LEU A 106 5.85 8.02 -20.59
C LEU A 106 7.09 8.87 -20.85
N GLU A 107 7.01 10.19 -20.69
CA GLU A 107 8.15 11.10 -20.83
C GLU A 107 9.33 10.76 -19.90
N ARG A 108 9.04 10.30 -18.68
CA ARG A 108 10.07 9.86 -17.73
C ARG A 108 10.74 8.55 -18.14
N LYS A 109 10.00 7.62 -18.73
CA LYS A 109 10.56 6.35 -19.24
C LYS A 109 11.46 6.54 -20.46
N GLU A 110 11.25 7.58 -21.25
CA GLU A 110 12.07 7.88 -22.42
C GLU A 110 13.40 8.59 -22.05
N LYS A 111 13.47 9.16 -20.85
CA LYS A 111 14.64 9.93 -20.35
C LYS A 111 15.54 9.16 -19.37
N GLY A 112 15.19 7.97 -18.99
CA GLY A 112 15.94 7.10 -18.07
C GLY A 112 16.36 5.81 -18.68
#